data_06c877455ae83f62a90849062caf8515
#
_entry.id   06c877455ae83f62a90849062caf8515
#
_cell.length_a   1.000
_cell.length_b   1.000
_cell.length_c   1.000
_cell.angle_alpha   90.00
_cell.angle_beta   90.00
_cell.angle_gamma   90.00
#
_symmetry.space_group_name_H-M   'P 1'
#
loop_
_entity.id
_entity.type
_entity.pdbx_description
1 polymer ?
#
loop_
_entity_poly.entity_id
_entity_poly.type
_entity_poly.pdbx_seq_one_letter_code
_entity_poly.pdbx_strand_id
1 'polypeptide(L)'
;WETKINWSDSELDDKLFLPEEERFFGKKEIDSRKLFYEYFWVDLQAAAKKEFREDADYKNAGFANRPQGLTNRSVYVKKDQINVYPDTLAWIHDYSYSFNDPLTEKYFWHVAYDNYPVVGVNWNQARAFCVWRTEKLNNFLKSQKGDVTLSEFRLPTEAEWEWAARGGNHMNPYPWGGPYTRNEKG
;
A
#
# COMPACT_ATOMS: atom_id res chain seq x y z
N TRP A 1 -2.09 -6.10 19.47
CA TRP A 1 -2.52 -6.25 18.09
C TRP A 1 -4.01 -6.48 17.93
N GLU A 2 -4.72 -6.78 19.00
CA GLU A 2 -6.09 -7.25 18.91
C GLU A 2 -7.04 -6.25 19.56
N THR A 3 -7.34 -5.19 18.86
CA THR A 3 -8.65 -4.58 19.04
C THR A 3 -9.64 -5.57 18.45
N LYS A 4 -10.27 -6.37 19.29
CA LYS A 4 -11.30 -7.31 18.82
C LYS A 4 -12.47 -6.48 18.28
N ILE A 5 -12.67 -6.58 16.98
CA ILE A 5 -13.84 -5.97 16.34
C ILE A 5 -15.08 -6.70 16.86
N ASN A 6 -16.04 -5.96 17.37
CA ASN A 6 -17.34 -6.53 17.69
C ASN A 6 -18.14 -6.74 16.41
N TRP A 7 -17.99 -7.88 15.79
CA TRP A 7 -18.66 -8.23 14.53
C TRP A 7 -20.20 -8.30 14.64
N SER A 8 -20.74 -8.27 15.85
CA SER A 8 -22.18 -8.29 16.11
C SER A 8 -22.77 -6.89 16.25
N ASP A 9 -21.97 -5.85 16.06
CA ASP A 9 -22.43 -4.47 16.14
C ASP A 9 -23.26 -4.12 14.90
N SER A 10 -24.50 -3.68 15.13
CA SER A 10 -25.41 -3.30 14.05
C SER A 10 -24.94 -2.10 13.24
N GLU A 11 -24.11 -1.22 13.81
CA GLU A 11 -23.52 -0.11 13.06
C GLU A 11 -22.54 -0.56 11.96
N LEU A 12 -21.98 -1.77 12.08
CA LEU A 12 -21.11 -2.32 11.07
C LEU A 12 -21.90 -2.83 9.85
N ASP A 13 -23.16 -3.18 10.01
CA ASP A 13 -23.94 -3.78 8.93
C ASP A 13 -24.04 -2.83 7.73
N ASP A 14 -24.40 -1.59 7.97
CA ASP A 14 -24.53 -0.60 6.90
C ASP A 14 -23.17 -0.06 6.39
N LYS A 15 -22.18 -0.02 7.29
CA LYS A 15 -20.86 0.59 6.98
C LYS A 15 -19.89 -0.34 6.32
N LEU A 16 -19.96 -1.64 6.59
CA LEU A 16 -18.90 -2.60 6.21
C LEU A 16 -19.40 -3.76 5.36
N PHE A 17 -20.63 -4.19 5.54
CA PHE A 17 -21.13 -5.37 4.86
C PHE A 17 -21.93 -5.02 3.60
N LEU A 18 -22.03 -6.01 2.71
CA LEU A 18 -22.92 -5.96 1.56
C LEU A 18 -24.38 -5.87 2.01
N PRO A 19 -25.23 -5.10 1.30
CA PRO A 19 -26.66 -5.11 1.54
C PRO A 19 -27.21 -6.53 1.29
N GLU A 20 -28.31 -6.88 1.97
CA GLU A 20 -28.86 -8.25 1.92
C GLU A 20 -29.13 -8.76 0.51
N GLU A 21 -29.51 -7.87 -0.38
CA GLU A 21 -29.86 -8.15 -1.78
C GLU A 21 -28.63 -8.56 -2.62
N GLU A 22 -27.42 -8.13 -2.23
CA GLU A 22 -26.16 -8.44 -2.92
C GLU A 22 -25.40 -9.63 -2.30
N ARG A 23 -25.89 -10.19 -1.16
CA ARG A 23 -25.19 -11.26 -0.43
C ARG A 23 -25.35 -12.61 -1.12
N PHE A 24 -24.23 -13.31 -1.28
CA PHE A 24 -24.26 -14.67 -1.81
C PHE A 24 -24.74 -15.65 -0.71
N PHE A 25 -25.78 -16.39 -0.98
CA PHE A 25 -26.43 -17.31 -0.03
C PHE A 25 -26.83 -16.68 1.32
N GLY A 26 -27.13 -15.38 1.37
CA GLY A 26 -27.56 -14.69 2.59
C GLY A 26 -26.48 -14.56 3.67
N LYS A 27 -25.23 -14.90 3.38
CA LYS A 27 -24.11 -14.76 4.31
C LYS A 27 -23.65 -13.30 4.38
N LYS A 28 -23.30 -12.85 5.59
CA LYS A 28 -22.65 -11.54 5.77
C LYS A 28 -21.26 -11.55 5.12
N GLU A 29 -21.09 -10.73 4.11
CA GLU A 29 -19.83 -10.56 3.38
C GLU A 29 -19.40 -9.09 3.45
N ILE A 30 -18.10 -8.86 3.62
CA ILE A 30 -17.54 -7.52 3.68
C ILE A 30 -17.62 -6.89 2.28
N ASP A 31 -18.14 -5.66 2.20
CA ASP A 31 -18.15 -4.89 0.98
C ASP A 31 -16.76 -4.29 0.72
N SER A 32 -16.01 -4.92 -0.16
CA SER A 32 -14.66 -4.49 -0.53
C SER A 32 -14.62 -3.06 -1.10
N ARG A 33 -15.74 -2.57 -1.65
CA ARG A 33 -15.88 -1.20 -2.17
C ARG A 33 -15.81 -0.15 -1.05
N LYS A 34 -16.12 -0.54 0.19
CA LYS A 34 -16.12 0.33 1.38
C LYS A 34 -14.83 0.28 2.18
N LEU A 35 -13.88 -0.56 1.80
CA LEU A 35 -12.61 -0.71 2.52
C LEU A 35 -11.62 0.38 2.11
N PHE A 36 -11.69 1.50 2.79
CA PHE A 36 -10.78 2.61 2.59
C PHE A 36 -9.79 2.73 3.75
N TYR A 37 -8.53 3.02 3.41
CA TYR A 37 -7.50 3.42 4.34
C TYR A 37 -7.13 4.88 4.13
N GLU A 38 -7.22 5.64 5.19
CA GLU A 38 -6.82 7.04 5.24
C GLU A 38 -5.44 7.14 5.87
N TYR A 39 -4.53 7.84 5.22
CA TYR A 39 -3.16 7.99 5.71
C TYR A 39 -2.59 9.38 5.40
N PHE A 40 -1.55 9.71 6.14
CA PHE A 40 -0.82 10.95 5.94
C PHE A 40 0.56 10.64 5.37
N TRP A 41 1.04 11.49 4.50
CA TRP A 41 2.38 11.40 3.94
C TRP A 41 2.99 12.78 3.74
N VAL A 42 4.32 12.86 3.69
CA VAL A 42 5.03 14.12 3.52
C VAL A 42 5.40 14.28 2.04
N ASP A 43 4.98 15.40 1.46
CA ASP A 43 5.39 15.81 0.12
C ASP A 43 6.83 16.35 0.16
N LEU A 44 7.78 15.44 0.00
CA LEU A 44 9.21 15.77 0.02
C LEU A 44 9.63 16.64 -1.16
N GLN A 45 8.95 16.57 -2.30
CA GLN A 45 9.26 17.41 -3.45
C GLN A 45 8.90 18.86 -3.19
N ALA A 46 7.68 19.10 -2.69
CA ALA A 46 7.28 20.46 -2.29
C ALA A 46 8.15 20.99 -1.14
N ALA A 47 8.49 20.14 -0.17
CA ALA A 47 9.37 20.50 0.92
C ALA A 47 10.79 20.86 0.44
N ALA A 48 11.32 20.14 -0.53
CA ALA A 48 12.65 20.39 -1.11
C ALA A 48 12.71 21.69 -1.92
N LYS A 49 11.64 22.07 -2.60
CA LYS A 49 11.53 23.32 -3.37
C LYS A 49 11.46 24.56 -2.47
N LYS A 50 11.31 24.38 -1.16
CA LYS A 50 11.19 25.48 -0.18
C LYS A 50 10.03 26.45 -0.45
N GLU A 51 9.02 26.00 -1.17
CA GLU A 51 7.87 26.84 -1.60
C GLU A 51 7.07 27.42 -0.43
N PHE A 52 7.22 26.84 0.77
CA PHE A 52 6.48 27.23 1.97
C PHE A 52 7.40 27.42 3.20
N ARG A 53 8.57 28.02 3.01
CA ARG A 53 9.49 28.34 4.10
C ARG A 53 9.02 29.55 4.90
N GLU A 54 9.27 29.55 6.23
CA GLU A 54 8.90 30.62 7.15
C GLU A 54 10.00 31.72 7.30
N ASP A 55 11.04 31.72 6.46
CA ASP A 55 12.09 32.72 6.51
C ASP A 55 11.63 34.09 5.99
N ALA A 56 12.37 35.13 6.35
CA ALA A 56 12.01 36.51 6.05
C ALA A 56 11.85 36.80 4.55
N ASP A 57 12.67 36.15 3.72
CA ASP A 57 12.64 36.26 2.26
C ASP A 57 11.33 35.69 1.68
N TYR A 58 10.76 34.68 2.31
CA TYR A 58 9.51 34.09 1.94
C TYR A 58 8.31 35.00 2.19
N LYS A 59 8.32 35.74 3.29
CA LYS A 59 7.27 36.73 3.60
C LYS A 59 7.22 37.86 2.58
N ASN A 60 8.38 38.19 2.01
CA ASN A 60 8.54 39.28 1.05
C ASN A 60 8.32 38.86 -0.41
N ALA A 61 8.32 37.55 -0.71
CA ALA A 61 8.24 37.05 -2.08
C ALA A 61 6.82 37.04 -2.67
N GLY A 62 5.83 37.62 -1.98
CA GLY A 62 4.49 37.86 -2.54
C GLY A 62 3.74 36.62 -3.07
N PHE A 63 3.91 35.48 -2.46
CA PHE A 63 3.19 34.26 -2.87
C PHE A 63 1.68 34.43 -2.65
N ALA A 64 1.00 34.88 -3.69
CA ALA A 64 -0.43 35.12 -3.72
C ALA A 64 -1.30 33.88 -3.49
N ASN A 65 -0.72 32.69 -3.55
CA ASN A 65 -1.43 31.41 -3.51
C ASN A 65 -1.19 30.60 -2.23
N ARG A 66 -0.78 31.24 -1.14
CA ARG A 66 -0.67 30.55 0.15
C ARG A 66 -2.09 30.16 0.63
N PRO A 67 -2.37 28.89 0.91
CA PRO A 67 -3.63 28.53 1.54
C PRO A 67 -3.78 29.29 2.86
N GLN A 68 -4.84 30.10 2.98
CA GLN A 68 -5.07 30.88 4.19
C GLN A 68 -5.14 29.96 5.41
N GLY A 69 -4.37 30.24 6.44
CA GLY A 69 -4.37 29.49 7.70
C GLY A 69 -3.24 28.48 7.92
N LEU A 70 -2.40 28.20 6.92
CA LEU A 70 -1.26 27.27 7.07
C LEU A 70 0.04 28.05 7.24
N THR A 71 0.48 28.19 8.49
CA THR A 71 1.64 28.99 8.89
C THR A 71 2.90 28.18 9.18
N ASN A 72 2.84 26.85 9.06
CA ASN A 72 3.95 25.98 9.44
C ASN A 72 4.18 24.85 8.41
N ARG A 73 5.15 23.99 8.69
CA ARG A 73 5.53 22.86 7.83
C ARG A 73 4.43 21.83 7.62
N SER A 74 3.31 21.91 8.33
CA SER A 74 2.17 21.00 8.14
C SER A 74 1.56 21.05 6.74
N VAL A 75 1.83 22.12 5.99
CA VAL A 75 1.42 22.26 4.57
C VAL A 75 1.99 21.14 3.67
N TYR A 76 3.13 20.57 4.05
CA TYR A 76 3.73 19.45 3.32
C TYR A 76 3.15 18.10 3.70
N VAL A 77 2.38 18.04 4.78
CA VAL A 77 1.67 16.82 5.18
C VAL A 77 0.39 16.76 4.38
N LYS A 78 0.31 15.78 3.52
CA LYS A 78 -0.87 15.49 2.69
C LYS A 78 -1.65 14.36 3.31
N LYS A 79 -2.96 14.40 3.12
CA LYS A 79 -3.90 13.38 3.53
C LYS A 79 -4.44 12.72 2.27
N ASP A 80 -4.34 11.41 2.18
CA ASP A 80 -4.89 10.62 1.10
C ASP A 80 -5.79 9.51 1.64
N GLN A 81 -6.72 9.08 0.82
CA GLN A 81 -7.61 7.97 1.09
C GLN A 81 -7.58 7.02 -0.10
N ILE A 82 -7.39 5.73 0.16
CA ILE A 82 -7.30 4.73 -0.88
C ILE A 82 -8.14 3.50 -0.54
N ASN A 83 -8.81 2.93 -1.54
CA ASN A 83 -9.39 1.60 -1.39
C ASN A 83 -8.27 0.57 -1.29
N VAL A 84 -8.30 -0.27 -0.23
CA VAL A 84 -7.21 -1.21 0.07
C VAL A 84 -7.39 -2.57 -0.60
N TYR A 85 -8.59 -2.84 -1.14
CA TYR A 85 -8.86 -4.13 -1.74
C TYR A 85 -8.16 -4.26 -3.10
N PRO A 86 -7.47 -5.38 -3.37
CA PRO A 86 -6.79 -5.59 -4.63
C PRO A 86 -7.80 -5.78 -5.78
N ASP A 87 -7.35 -5.58 -7.02
CA ASP A 87 -8.11 -5.94 -8.21
C ASP A 87 -8.13 -7.47 -8.33
N THR A 88 -9.28 -8.07 -8.03
CA THR A 88 -9.46 -9.53 -8.09
C THR A 88 -9.53 -10.08 -9.50
N LEU A 89 -9.67 -9.20 -10.49
CA LEU A 89 -9.71 -9.57 -11.91
C LEU A 89 -8.33 -9.47 -12.58
N ALA A 90 -7.28 -9.17 -11.83
CA ALA A 90 -5.93 -8.97 -12.36
C ALA A 90 -5.46 -10.16 -13.23
N TRP A 91 -5.70 -11.39 -12.78
CA TRP A 91 -5.36 -12.58 -13.55
C TRP A 91 -6.17 -12.74 -14.84
N ILE A 92 -7.44 -12.37 -14.82
CA ILE A 92 -8.33 -12.48 -15.97
C ILE A 92 -7.95 -11.45 -17.04
N HIS A 93 -7.54 -10.25 -16.64
CA HIS A 93 -7.09 -9.21 -17.56
C HIS A 93 -5.85 -9.62 -18.32
N ASP A 94 -4.86 -10.19 -17.63
CA ASP A 94 -3.57 -10.54 -18.23
C ASP A 94 -3.59 -11.92 -18.92
N TYR A 95 -4.44 -12.84 -18.46
CA TYR A 95 -4.50 -14.23 -18.91
C TYR A 95 -5.92 -14.63 -19.35
N SER A 96 -6.52 -13.86 -20.23
CA SER A 96 -7.92 -14.05 -20.68
C SER A 96 -8.18 -15.43 -21.33
N TYR A 97 -7.15 -16.08 -21.87
CA TYR A 97 -7.23 -17.43 -22.43
C TYR A 97 -7.14 -18.55 -21.38
N SER A 98 -6.74 -18.22 -20.14
CA SER A 98 -6.56 -19.17 -19.03
C SER A 98 -7.61 -18.97 -17.92
N PHE A 99 -8.75 -18.34 -18.23
CA PHE A 99 -9.74 -17.98 -17.22
C PHE A 99 -10.37 -19.19 -16.49
N ASN A 100 -10.25 -20.40 -17.01
CA ASN A 100 -10.69 -21.64 -16.36
C ASN A 100 -9.65 -22.25 -15.42
N ASP A 101 -8.42 -21.71 -15.40
CA ASP A 101 -7.39 -22.21 -14.50
C ASP A 101 -7.75 -21.91 -13.04
N PRO A 102 -7.57 -22.88 -12.10
CA PRO A 102 -7.85 -22.65 -10.69
C PRO A 102 -7.13 -21.42 -10.11
N LEU A 103 -5.92 -21.14 -10.57
CA LEU A 103 -5.16 -19.97 -10.18
C LEU A 103 -5.88 -18.67 -10.58
N THR A 104 -6.43 -18.61 -11.79
CA THR A 104 -7.12 -17.44 -12.31
C THR A 104 -8.45 -17.18 -11.60
N GLU A 105 -9.24 -18.25 -11.40
CA GLU A 105 -10.57 -18.12 -10.79
C GLU A 105 -10.56 -18.01 -9.27
N LYS A 106 -9.61 -18.69 -8.59
CA LYS A 106 -9.70 -18.96 -7.16
C LYS A 106 -8.56 -18.36 -6.34
N TYR A 107 -7.67 -17.60 -6.96
CA TYR A 107 -6.48 -17.05 -6.29
C TYR A 107 -6.80 -16.25 -5.02
N PHE A 108 -7.85 -15.46 -5.05
CA PHE A 108 -8.28 -14.61 -3.93
C PHE A 108 -9.19 -15.30 -2.91
N TRP A 109 -9.68 -16.51 -3.20
CA TRP A 109 -10.73 -17.13 -2.42
C TRP A 109 -10.36 -18.49 -1.84
N HIS A 110 -9.39 -19.17 -2.43
CA HIS A 110 -9.10 -20.53 -2.05
C HIS A 110 -7.90 -20.59 -1.09
N VAL A 111 -8.08 -21.31 0.01
CA VAL A 111 -7.11 -21.48 1.11
C VAL A 111 -5.73 -21.96 0.65
N ALA A 112 -5.62 -22.65 -0.47
CA ALA A 112 -4.34 -23.08 -1.04
C ALA A 112 -3.41 -21.89 -1.40
N TYR A 113 -3.98 -20.70 -1.63
CA TYR A 113 -3.24 -19.49 -2.01
C TYR A 113 -3.05 -18.50 -0.88
N ASP A 114 -3.45 -18.81 0.37
CA ASP A 114 -3.35 -17.91 1.51
C ASP A 114 -1.92 -17.41 1.79
N ASN A 115 -0.92 -18.22 1.47
CA ASN A 115 0.48 -17.89 1.64
C ASN A 115 1.17 -17.42 0.34
N TYR A 116 0.43 -17.21 -0.72
CA TYR A 116 0.93 -16.70 -1.98
C TYR A 116 0.99 -15.15 -1.94
N PRO A 117 1.87 -14.53 -2.77
CA PRO A 117 1.95 -13.08 -2.83
C PRO A 117 0.64 -12.44 -3.24
N VAL A 118 0.31 -11.28 -2.67
CA VAL A 118 -0.84 -10.49 -3.16
C VAL A 118 -0.56 -9.99 -4.57
N VAL A 119 -1.57 -10.08 -5.43
CA VAL A 119 -1.56 -9.53 -6.80
C VAL A 119 -2.71 -8.54 -6.97
N GLY A 120 -2.74 -7.79 -8.06
CA GLY A 120 -3.81 -6.82 -8.31
C GLY A 120 -3.71 -5.56 -7.44
N VAL A 121 -2.55 -5.27 -6.86
CA VAL A 121 -2.29 -4.04 -6.11
C VAL A 121 -1.57 -3.02 -6.97
N ASN A 122 -2.02 -1.77 -6.93
CA ASN A 122 -1.35 -0.68 -7.61
C ASN A 122 -0.27 -0.02 -6.72
N TRP A 123 0.52 0.86 -7.32
CA TRP A 123 1.61 1.56 -6.62
C TRP A 123 1.14 2.36 -5.40
N ASN A 124 -0.01 3.03 -5.49
CA ASN A 124 -0.56 3.82 -4.38
C ASN A 124 -0.99 2.93 -3.22
N GLN A 125 -1.59 1.77 -3.51
CA GLN A 125 -1.94 0.77 -2.49
C GLN A 125 -0.70 0.20 -1.79
N ALA A 126 0.34 -0.13 -2.56
CA ALA A 126 1.60 -0.61 -2.01
C ALA A 126 2.28 0.45 -1.12
N ARG A 127 2.24 1.73 -1.53
CA ARG A 127 2.74 2.85 -0.73
C ARG A 127 1.94 3.04 0.55
N ALA A 128 0.62 3.03 0.48
CA ALA A 128 -0.26 3.13 1.64
C ALA A 128 -0.02 1.98 2.64
N PHE A 129 0.22 0.77 2.12
CA PHE A 129 0.59 -0.37 2.95
C PHE A 129 1.92 -0.14 3.69
N CYS A 130 2.91 0.48 3.07
CA CYS A 130 4.17 0.83 3.74
C CYS A 130 3.94 1.79 4.93
N VAL A 131 3.09 2.80 4.76
CA VAL A 131 2.72 3.71 5.85
C VAL A 131 2.02 2.94 6.97
N TRP A 132 0.99 2.18 6.64
CA TRP A 132 0.28 1.34 7.61
C TRP A 132 1.22 0.40 8.38
N ARG A 133 2.12 -0.27 7.67
CA ARG A 133 3.08 -1.20 8.28
C ARG A 133 4.03 -0.49 9.23
N THR A 134 4.49 0.70 8.87
CA THR A 134 5.33 1.55 9.71
C THR A 134 4.63 1.91 11.02
N GLU A 135 3.41 2.41 10.93
CA GLU A 135 2.61 2.80 12.09
C GLU A 135 2.35 1.61 13.02
N LYS A 136 1.92 0.49 12.45
CA LYS A 136 1.63 -0.73 13.23
C LYS A 136 2.86 -1.25 13.96
N LEU A 137 4.01 -1.32 13.28
CA LEU A 137 5.24 -1.81 13.90
C LEU A 137 5.73 -0.85 14.99
N ASN A 138 5.73 0.45 14.73
CA ASN A 138 6.18 1.43 15.71
C ASN A 138 5.25 1.48 16.94
N ASN A 139 3.94 1.36 16.76
CA ASN A 139 2.99 1.25 17.87
C ASN A 139 3.23 -0.02 18.69
N PHE A 140 3.50 -1.14 18.05
CA PHE A 140 3.85 -2.38 18.72
C PHE A 140 5.17 -2.25 19.52
N LEU A 141 6.21 -1.69 18.92
CA LEU A 141 7.50 -1.50 19.60
C LEU A 141 7.38 -0.57 20.81
N LYS A 142 6.64 0.52 20.69
CA LYS A 142 6.36 1.43 21.80
C LYS A 142 5.66 0.71 22.95
N SER A 143 4.71 -0.18 22.65
CA SER A 143 4.01 -0.95 23.68
C SER A 143 4.88 -1.97 24.40
N GLN A 144 5.93 -2.49 23.74
CA GLN A 144 6.81 -3.54 24.28
C GLN A 144 8.12 -3.00 24.86
N LYS A 145 8.72 -2.01 24.23
CA LYS A 145 10.10 -1.55 24.49
C LYS A 145 10.23 -0.06 24.81
N GLY A 146 9.12 0.64 25.03
CA GLY A 146 9.12 2.09 25.28
C GLY A 146 9.37 2.89 23.99
N ASP A 147 10.20 3.94 24.05
CA ASP A 147 10.37 4.91 22.95
C ASP A 147 11.20 4.42 21.74
N VAL A 148 11.24 3.11 21.50
CA VAL A 148 11.91 2.57 20.33
C VAL A 148 11.02 2.75 19.09
N THR A 149 11.55 3.41 18.07
CA THR A 149 10.92 3.55 16.75
C THR A 149 11.89 3.11 15.66
N LEU A 150 11.36 2.52 14.62
CA LEU A 150 12.09 2.16 13.40
C LEU A 150 11.80 3.16 12.29
N SER A 151 12.72 3.25 11.33
CA SER A 151 12.54 4.01 10.11
C SER A 151 11.33 3.54 9.32
N GLU A 152 10.77 4.43 8.53
CA GLU A 152 9.60 4.15 7.71
C GLU A 152 9.88 3.05 6.66
N PHE A 153 8.94 2.13 6.53
CA PHE A 153 8.89 1.25 5.38
C PHE A 153 8.57 2.08 4.13
N ARG A 154 9.23 1.77 3.04
CA ARG A 154 9.00 2.38 1.74
C ARG A 154 9.18 1.37 0.63
N LEU A 155 8.70 1.69 -0.54
CA LEU A 155 9.04 0.93 -1.73
C LEU A 155 10.53 1.11 -2.05
N PRO A 156 11.19 0.09 -2.60
CA PRO A 156 12.59 0.18 -2.98
C PRO A 156 12.78 1.22 -4.10
N THR A 157 13.94 1.84 -4.13
CA THR A 157 14.39 2.59 -5.29
C THR A 157 14.72 1.62 -6.44
N GLU A 158 14.81 2.12 -7.66
CA GLU A 158 15.20 1.34 -8.83
C GLU A 158 16.53 0.58 -8.61
N ALA A 159 17.52 1.28 -8.08
CA ALA A 159 18.83 0.67 -7.80
C ALA A 159 18.77 -0.44 -6.73
N GLU A 160 17.99 -0.24 -5.67
CA GLU A 160 17.78 -1.25 -4.63
C GLU A 160 17.04 -2.47 -5.19
N TRP A 161 16.00 -2.22 -6.00
CA TRP A 161 15.24 -3.28 -6.64
C TRP A 161 16.08 -4.08 -7.62
N GLU A 162 16.83 -3.40 -8.47
CA GLU A 162 17.72 -4.04 -9.44
C GLU A 162 18.81 -4.88 -8.75
N TRP A 163 19.42 -4.32 -7.70
CA TRP A 163 20.43 -5.03 -6.94
C TRP A 163 19.87 -6.30 -6.29
N ALA A 164 18.69 -6.21 -5.68
CA ALA A 164 18.01 -7.36 -5.08
C ALA A 164 17.61 -8.41 -6.12
N ALA A 165 17.07 -7.98 -7.26
CA ALA A 165 16.70 -8.87 -8.35
C ALA A 165 17.91 -9.61 -8.96
N ARG A 166 19.07 -8.96 -9.01
CA ARG A 166 20.32 -9.58 -9.51
C ARG A 166 20.94 -10.55 -8.51
N GLY A 167 20.49 -10.59 -7.24
CA GLY A 167 21.03 -11.51 -6.24
C GLY A 167 22.53 -11.40 -6.00
N GLY A 168 23.11 -10.19 -6.17
CA GLY A 168 24.56 -9.94 -6.04
C GLY A 168 25.39 -10.28 -7.29
N ASN A 169 24.78 -10.79 -8.36
CA ASN A 169 25.47 -11.03 -9.62
C ASN A 169 25.76 -9.72 -10.36
N HIS A 170 27.04 -9.40 -10.53
CA HIS A 170 27.45 -8.16 -11.18
C HIS A 170 27.58 -8.38 -12.70
N MET A 171 27.02 -7.45 -13.48
CA MET A 171 27.16 -7.41 -14.95
C MET A 171 26.58 -8.62 -15.72
N ASN A 172 25.84 -9.51 -15.07
CA ASN A 172 25.20 -10.63 -15.76
C ASN A 172 23.83 -10.21 -16.35
N PRO A 173 23.48 -10.71 -17.54
CA PRO A 173 22.19 -10.43 -18.17
C PRO A 173 21.00 -10.92 -17.35
N TYR A 174 21.16 -12.00 -16.59
CA TYR A 174 20.12 -12.64 -15.81
C TYR A 174 20.53 -12.86 -14.35
N PRO A 175 19.56 -12.94 -13.42
CA PRO A 175 19.82 -13.13 -11.99
C PRO A 175 20.57 -14.43 -11.63
N TRP A 176 20.45 -15.45 -12.44
CA TRP A 176 21.13 -16.73 -12.24
C TRP A 176 22.57 -16.78 -12.79
N GLY A 177 23.07 -15.70 -13.36
CA GLY A 177 24.47 -15.54 -13.72
C GLY A 177 24.88 -16.02 -15.10
N GLY A 178 24.03 -16.71 -15.83
CA GLY A 178 24.33 -17.24 -17.17
C GLY A 178 23.85 -16.31 -18.31
N PRO A 179 24.29 -16.53 -19.55
CA PRO A 179 23.86 -15.78 -20.72
C PRO A 179 22.49 -16.25 -21.27
N TYR A 180 21.98 -17.35 -20.78
CA TYR A 180 20.75 -17.98 -21.28
C TYR A 180 19.53 -17.55 -20.50
N THR A 181 18.38 -17.55 -21.16
CA THR A 181 17.07 -17.20 -20.56
C THR A 181 16.57 -18.20 -19.51
N ARG A 182 17.20 -19.35 -19.39
CA ARG A 182 16.92 -20.39 -18.41
C ARG A 182 18.18 -20.72 -17.62
N ASN A 183 18.01 -21.07 -16.35
CA ASN A 183 19.10 -21.61 -15.55
C ASN A 183 19.34 -23.10 -15.89
N GLU A 184 20.41 -23.68 -15.33
CA GLU A 184 20.78 -25.09 -15.56
C GLU A 184 19.74 -26.10 -15.01
N LYS A 185 18.79 -25.62 -14.19
CA LYS A 185 17.75 -26.46 -13.58
C LYS A 185 16.41 -26.41 -14.31
N GLY A 186 16.33 -25.67 -15.40
CA GLY A 186 15.14 -25.54 -16.26
C GLY A 186 14.49 -24.17 -16.26
#